data_7da6bdf3e4bbd13f5fd92624f51660ce
#
_entry.id   7da6bdf3e4bbd13f5fd92624f51660ce
#
_cell.length_a   1.000
_cell.length_b   1.000
_cell.length_c   1.000
_cell.angle_alpha   90.00
_cell.angle_beta   90.00
_cell.angle_gamma   90.00
#
_symmetry.space_group_name_H-M   'P 1'
#
loop_
_entity.id
_entity.type
_entity.pdbx_description
1 polymer ?
#
loop_
_entity_poly.entity_id
_entity_poly.type
_entity_poly.pdbx_seq_one_letter_code
_entity_poly.pdbx_strand_id
1 'polypeptide(L)'
;MRRIRIVTAGVLCAGLLAACGGGSTSATIGGNIAGLATGASVVLQNNGADTLTLSANGTFVFATALPPSSAYAVTVLTQPSGQVCAVGNGSGTVDSNGDDVTTANVTCMSVATVGGTLAGLLPGTAVTLSNGSVLLPLAVDGTFAFPGLMVAGMPYAVTVATQPLGQTCTVTNGVGTVTAGTPIAVAVTCSPS
;
A
#
# COMPACT_ATOMS: atom_id res chain seq x y z
N MET A 1 27.14 -93.59 -12.63
CA MET A 1 26.02 -92.87 -13.29
C MET A 1 25.80 -91.52 -12.55
N ARG A 2 26.35 -90.44 -13.07
CA ARG A 2 26.25 -89.11 -12.47
C ARG A 2 25.41 -88.24 -13.36
N ARG A 3 24.25 -87.84 -12.85
CA ARG A 3 23.30 -86.94 -13.54
C ARG A 3 23.81 -85.50 -13.41
N ILE A 4 24.07 -84.84 -14.54
CA ILE A 4 24.38 -83.44 -14.60
C ILE A 4 23.05 -82.70 -14.63
N ARG A 5 22.83 -81.75 -13.68
CA ARG A 5 21.75 -80.80 -13.69
C ARG A 5 22.23 -79.52 -14.34
N ILE A 6 21.63 -79.15 -15.45
CA ILE A 6 21.85 -77.86 -16.09
C ILE A 6 20.98 -76.83 -15.34
N VAL A 7 21.63 -75.84 -14.73
CA VAL A 7 20.96 -74.70 -14.16
C VAL A 7 20.91 -73.61 -15.21
N THR A 8 19.72 -73.31 -15.73
CA THR A 8 19.49 -72.19 -16.63
C THR A 8 19.44 -70.91 -15.77
N ALA A 9 20.44 -70.01 -15.93
CA ALA A 9 20.47 -68.71 -15.36
C ALA A 9 19.54 -67.78 -16.18
N GLY A 10 18.40 -67.42 -15.59
CA GLY A 10 17.54 -66.40 -16.15
C GLY A 10 18.15 -65.02 -15.89
N VAL A 11 18.48 -64.33 -16.95
CA VAL A 11 18.88 -62.91 -16.90
C VAL A 11 17.64 -62.08 -16.69
N LEU A 12 17.46 -61.55 -15.48
CA LEU A 12 16.45 -60.57 -15.14
C LEU A 12 16.94 -59.20 -15.63
N CYS A 13 16.43 -58.75 -16.77
CA CYS A 13 16.59 -57.36 -17.24
C CYS A 13 15.73 -56.43 -16.35
N ALA A 14 16.34 -55.87 -15.31
CA ALA A 14 15.73 -54.77 -14.55
C ALA A 14 15.79 -53.51 -15.40
N GLY A 15 14.68 -53.21 -16.08
CA GLY A 15 14.49 -51.92 -16.76
C GLY A 15 14.39 -50.80 -15.70
N LEU A 16 15.43 -49.99 -15.59
CA LEU A 16 15.38 -48.72 -14.94
C LEU A 16 14.46 -47.80 -15.75
N LEU A 17 13.19 -47.69 -15.36
CA LEU A 17 12.35 -46.55 -15.71
C LEU A 17 12.94 -45.34 -14.99
N ALA A 18 13.81 -44.61 -15.65
CA ALA A 18 14.09 -43.23 -15.30
C ALA A 18 12.80 -42.45 -15.50
N ALA A 19 12.00 -42.34 -14.45
CA ALA A 19 10.93 -41.36 -14.37
C ALA A 19 11.59 -39.98 -14.44
N CYS A 20 11.68 -39.41 -15.65
CA CYS A 20 11.89 -37.99 -15.86
C CYS A 20 10.64 -37.29 -15.30
N GLY A 21 10.59 -37.16 -13.98
CA GLY A 21 9.67 -36.26 -13.32
C GLY A 21 10.18 -34.85 -13.60
N GLY A 22 9.79 -34.27 -14.73
CA GLY A 22 9.79 -32.84 -14.92
C GLY A 22 8.76 -32.27 -13.94
N GLY A 23 9.13 -32.13 -12.66
CA GLY A 23 8.37 -31.36 -11.71
C GLY A 23 8.40 -29.91 -12.19
N SER A 24 7.25 -29.41 -12.64
CA SER A 24 7.07 -27.96 -12.79
C SER A 24 7.33 -27.36 -11.42
N THR A 25 8.47 -26.67 -11.29
CA THR A 25 8.81 -25.96 -10.05
C THR A 25 7.83 -24.80 -9.89
N SER A 26 7.04 -24.82 -8.82
CA SER A 26 6.14 -23.70 -8.51
C SER A 26 6.99 -22.51 -8.03
N ALA A 27 6.66 -21.31 -8.52
CA ALA A 27 7.31 -20.07 -8.16
C ALA A 27 6.73 -19.48 -6.87
N THR A 28 7.57 -18.96 -6.00
CA THR A 28 7.14 -18.09 -4.93
C THR A 28 6.94 -16.66 -5.43
N ILE A 29 5.97 -15.93 -4.85
CA ILE A 29 5.73 -14.52 -5.14
C ILE A 29 6.20 -13.68 -3.97
N GLY A 30 7.05 -12.70 -4.22
CA GLY A 30 7.60 -11.85 -3.17
C GLY A 30 8.22 -10.57 -3.71
N GLY A 31 8.91 -9.87 -2.83
CA GLY A 31 9.56 -8.60 -3.13
C GLY A 31 10.22 -7.99 -1.92
N ASN A 32 10.34 -6.66 -1.92
CA ASN A 32 10.87 -5.91 -0.81
C ASN A 32 9.90 -4.80 -0.39
N ILE A 33 9.75 -4.59 0.92
CA ILE A 33 9.01 -3.45 1.48
C ILE A 33 9.97 -2.42 2.07
N ALA A 34 9.73 -1.14 1.78
CA ALA A 34 10.47 -0.01 2.29
C ALA A 34 9.55 1.13 2.75
N GLY A 35 10.00 1.92 3.71
CA GLY A 35 9.27 3.08 4.23
C GLY A 35 8.17 2.78 5.24
N LEU A 36 7.96 1.52 5.63
CA LEU A 36 7.03 1.16 6.70
C LEU A 36 7.56 1.72 8.03
N ALA A 37 6.73 2.48 8.74
CA ALA A 37 7.10 3.08 10.02
C ALA A 37 7.24 2.00 11.11
N THR A 38 8.12 2.25 12.07
CA THR A 38 8.30 1.36 13.22
C THR A 38 6.99 1.18 13.99
N GLY A 39 6.59 -0.06 14.24
CA GLY A 39 5.34 -0.41 14.93
C GLY A 39 4.09 -0.36 14.04
N ALA A 40 4.21 0.04 12.77
CA ALA A 40 3.11 -0.06 11.80
C ALA A 40 3.07 -1.46 11.16
N SER A 41 1.92 -1.79 10.58
CA SER A 41 1.75 -3.01 9.79
C SER A 41 0.92 -2.74 8.54
N VAL A 42 1.25 -3.43 7.47
CA VAL A 42 0.51 -3.45 6.20
C VAL A 42 0.09 -4.89 5.91
N VAL A 43 -1.11 -5.08 5.37
CA VAL A 43 -1.55 -6.39 4.90
C VAL A 43 -1.54 -6.36 3.38
N LEU A 44 -0.78 -7.26 2.80
CA LEU A 44 -0.75 -7.52 1.37
C LEU A 44 -1.66 -8.71 1.03
N GLN A 45 -2.08 -8.77 -0.23
CA GLN A 45 -2.88 -9.87 -0.74
C GLN A 45 -2.40 -10.22 -2.15
N ASN A 46 -2.23 -11.51 -2.44
CA ASN A 46 -1.97 -12.01 -3.78
C ASN A 46 -3.21 -12.74 -4.32
N ASN A 47 -3.62 -12.41 -5.54
CA ASN A 47 -4.78 -12.99 -6.24
C ASN A 47 -6.10 -13.00 -5.42
N GLY A 48 -6.28 -12.05 -4.52
CA GLY A 48 -7.51 -11.93 -3.73
C GLY A 48 -7.70 -12.98 -2.63
N ALA A 49 -6.73 -13.86 -2.38
CA ALA A 49 -6.88 -14.99 -1.46
C ALA A 49 -5.71 -15.14 -0.48
N ASP A 50 -4.46 -15.18 -0.95
CA ASP A 50 -3.28 -15.35 -0.09
C ASP A 50 -2.90 -14.01 0.54
N THR A 51 -2.98 -13.92 1.87
CA THR A 51 -2.73 -12.69 2.62
C THR A 51 -1.43 -12.77 3.41
N LEU A 52 -0.70 -11.66 3.46
CA LEU A 52 0.57 -11.54 4.17
C LEU A 52 0.61 -10.24 4.97
N THR A 53 0.78 -10.34 6.29
CA THR A 53 0.98 -9.19 7.16
C THR A 53 2.47 -8.91 7.32
N LEU A 54 2.88 -7.67 7.01
CA LEU A 54 4.25 -7.20 7.18
C LEU A 54 4.28 -6.14 8.27
N SER A 55 5.20 -6.30 9.24
CA SER A 55 5.41 -5.37 10.36
C SER A 55 6.83 -4.79 10.42
N ALA A 56 7.65 -5.09 9.41
CA ALA A 56 9.02 -4.58 9.28
C ALA A 56 9.38 -4.40 7.81
N ASN A 57 10.33 -3.49 7.56
CA ASN A 57 10.92 -3.33 6.24
C ASN A 57 11.84 -4.52 5.91
N GLY A 58 12.00 -4.84 4.64
CA GLY A 58 12.84 -5.93 4.14
C GLY A 58 12.15 -6.82 3.12
N THR A 59 12.72 -7.96 2.84
CA THR A 59 12.16 -8.93 1.88
C THR A 59 10.95 -9.66 2.45
N PHE A 60 10.01 -9.99 1.57
CA PHE A 60 8.85 -10.80 1.91
C PHE A 60 8.54 -11.82 0.80
N VAL A 61 7.87 -12.89 1.19
CA VAL A 61 7.41 -13.96 0.28
C VAL A 61 6.03 -14.41 0.75
N PHE A 62 5.11 -14.59 -0.19
CA PHE A 62 3.79 -15.18 0.07
C PHE A 62 3.90 -16.69 0.30
N ALA A 63 2.99 -17.24 1.11
CA ALA A 63 3.01 -18.64 1.48
C ALA A 63 2.63 -19.58 0.32
N THR A 64 1.75 -19.11 -0.58
CA THR A 64 1.25 -19.91 -1.68
C THR A 64 2.12 -19.75 -2.93
N ALA A 65 2.81 -20.80 -3.32
CA ALA A 65 3.54 -20.85 -4.58
C ALA A 65 2.57 -21.06 -5.76
N LEU A 66 2.91 -20.48 -6.91
CA LEU A 66 2.10 -20.54 -8.12
C LEU A 66 2.75 -21.42 -9.20
N PRO A 67 1.97 -22.19 -9.98
CA PRO A 67 2.48 -22.93 -11.12
C PRO A 67 3.10 -22.00 -12.19
N PRO A 68 4.00 -22.51 -13.05
CA PRO A 68 4.47 -21.79 -14.24
C PRO A 68 3.31 -21.26 -15.08
N SER A 69 3.51 -20.11 -15.70
CA SER A 69 2.54 -19.41 -16.54
C SER A 69 1.25 -18.98 -15.82
N SER A 70 1.21 -19.02 -14.49
CA SER A 70 0.10 -18.49 -13.71
C SER A 70 0.20 -16.99 -13.52
N ALA A 71 -0.94 -16.30 -13.53
CA ALA A 71 -0.99 -14.88 -13.21
C ALA A 71 -0.85 -14.66 -11.69
N TYR A 72 -0.19 -13.56 -11.32
CA TYR A 72 -0.15 -13.04 -9.95
C TYR A 72 -0.61 -11.58 -9.91
N ALA A 73 -1.23 -11.19 -8.80
CA ALA A 73 -1.67 -9.82 -8.54
C ALA A 73 -1.54 -9.48 -7.05
N VAL A 74 -0.42 -8.86 -6.70
CA VAL A 74 -0.13 -8.39 -5.34
C VAL A 74 -0.72 -7.01 -5.16
N THR A 75 -1.56 -6.84 -4.16
CA THR A 75 -2.21 -5.57 -3.80
C THR A 75 -2.09 -5.30 -2.31
N VAL A 76 -2.28 -4.05 -1.90
CA VAL A 76 -2.43 -3.71 -0.48
C VAL A 76 -3.89 -3.92 -0.09
N LEU A 77 -4.13 -4.85 0.84
CA LEU A 77 -5.45 -5.12 1.40
C LEU A 77 -5.78 -4.16 2.54
N THR A 78 -4.81 -3.90 3.43
CA THR A 78 -5.00 -2.97 4.55
C THR A 78 -3.79 -2.04 4.66
N GLN A 79 -4.05 -0.75 4.60
CA GLN A 79 -3.03 0.28 4.76
C GLN A 79 -2.64 0.47 6.23
N PRO A 80 -1.37 0.82 6.52
CA PRO A 80 -0.98 1.24 7.85
C PRO A 80 -1.66 2.56 8.25
N SER A 81 -1.86 2.75 9.55
CA SER A 81 -2.34 4.04 10.05
C SER A 81 -1.31 5.15 9.77
N GLY A 82 -1.75 6.28 9.21
CA GLY A 82 -0.91 7.42 8.89
C GLY A 82 0.09 7.22 7.75
N GLN A 83 -0.05 6.13 7.00
CA GLN A 83 0.77 5.86 5.81
C GLN A 83 -0.07 5.37 4.65
N VAL A 84 0.46 5.56 3.44
CA VAL A 84 -0.05 4.92 2.23
C VAL A 84 1.08 4.11 1.61
N CYS A 85 0.82 2.82 1.38
CA CYS A 85 1.72 1.91 0.72
C CYS A 85 1.22 1.60 -0.69
N ALA A 86 2.10 1.57 -1.65
CA ALA A 86 1.83 1.20 -3.03
C ALA A 86 2.71 0.03 -3.47
N VAL A 87 2.18 -0.85 -4.29
CA VAL A 87 2.91 -1.98 -4.86
C VAL A 87 3.36 -1.62 -6.27
N GLY A 88 4.67 -1.65 -6.50
CA GLY A 88 5.26 -1.58 -7.83
C GLY A 88 5.52 -3.00 -8.36
N ASN A 89 5.30 -3.23 -9.67
CA ASN A 89 5.40 -4.55 -10.31
C ASN A 89 4.55 -5.63 -9.62
N GLY A 90 3.40 -5.23 -9.05
CA GLY A 90 2.54 -6.10 -8.28
C GLY A 90 1.79 -7.13 -9.11
N SER A 91 1.75 -7.01 -10.44
CA SER A 91 1.03 -7.94 -11.30
C SER A 91 1.89 -8.42 -12.46
N GLY A 92 1.64 -9.66 -12.88
CA GLY A 92 2.37 -10.29 -13.97
C GLY A 92 2.02 -11.75 -14.11
N THR A 93 2.89 -12.47 -14.81
CA THR A 93 2.78 -13.92 -15.02
C THR A 93 4.09 -14.57 -14.61
N VAL A 94 4.00 -15.66 -13.86
CA VAL A 94 5.14 -16.53 -13.57
C VAL A 94 5.68 -17.05 -14.89
N ASP A 95 6.98 -17.09 -15.06
CA ASP A 95 7.57 -17.58 -16.30
C ASP A 95 7.32 -19.08 -16.53
N SER A 96 7.67 -19.56 -17.70
CA SER A 96 7.47 -20.97 -18.07
C SER A 96 8.39 -21.94 -17.33
N ASN A 97 9.46 -21.45 -16.72
CA ASN A 97 10.40 -22.26 -15.94
C ASN A 97 9.94 -22.41 -14.48
N GLY A 98 9.05 -21.51 -14.02
CA GLY A 98 8.63 -21.43 -12.63
C GLY A 98 9.66 -20.71 -11.74
N ASP A 99 10.35 -19.71 -12.28
CA ASP A 99 11.29 -18.91 -11.49
C ASP A 99 10.54 -17.99 -10.52
N ASP A 100 11.12 -17.81 -9.33
CA ASP A 100 10.55 -16.99 -8.28
C ASP A 100 10.37 -15.52 -8.70
N VAL A 101 9.23 -14.94 -8.40
CA VAL A 101 8.96 -13.51 -8.57
C VAL A 101 9.40 -12.77 -7.31
N THR A 102 10.43 -11.93 -7.44
CA THR A 102 11.00 -11.16 -6.32
C THR A 102 10.86 -9.65 -6.50
N THR A 103 10.07 -9.21 -7.47
CA THR A 103 10.00 -7.81 -7.94
C THR A 103 8.75 -7.06 -7.49
N ALA A 104 7.82 -7.68 -6.76
CA ALA A 104 6.63 -7.03 -6.22
C ALA A 104 6.99 -6.09 -5.05
N ASN A 105 7.61 -4.94 -5.36
CA ASN A 105 8.15 -4.03 -4.34
C ASN A 105 7.06 -3.14 -3.76
N VAL A 106 7.04 -3.00 -2.44
CA VAL A 106 6.11 -2.16 -1.70
C VAL A 106 6.85 -0.93 -1.17
N THR A 107 6.30 0.26 -1.46
CA THR A 107 6.82 1.52 -0.92
C THR A 107 5.74 2.19 -0.09
N CYS A 108 6.04 2.47 1.18
CA CYS A 108 5.16 3.16 2.10
C CYS A 108 5.63 4.60 2.34
N MET A 109 4.69 5.54 2.34
CA MET A 109 4.95 6.95 2.61
C MET A 109 4.02 7.43 3.70
N SER A 110 4.55 8.24 4.64
CA SER A 110 3.74 8.88 5.67
C SER A 110 2.85 9.95 5.06
N VAL A 111 1.62 10.04 5.54
CA VAL A 111 0.62 10.99 5.07
C VAL A 111 -0.05 11.68 6.26
N ALA A 112 -0.61 12.86 6.01
CA ALA A 112 -1.44 13.58 6.96
C ALA A 112 -2.58 14.30 6.24
N THR A 113 -3.63 14.64 6.99
CA THR A 113 -4.70 15.54 6.53
C THR A 113 -4.32 16.98 6.83
N VAL A 114 -4.66 17.90 5.91
CA VAL A 114 -4.63 19.34 6.17
C VAL A 114 -5.98 19.73 6.72
N GLY A 115 -6.02 20.30 7.92
CA GLY A 115 -7.26 20.71 8.58
C GLY A 115 -6.98 21.68 9.71
N GLY A 116 -8.01 21.95 10.51
CA GLY A 116 -7.86 22.90 11.61
C GLY A 116 -9.19 23.25 12.25
N THR A 117 -9.28 24.50 12.73
CA THR A 117 -10.47 25.03 13.37
C THR A 117 -10.92 26.34 12.73
N LEU A 118 -12.22 26.51 12.60
CA LEU A 118 -12.88 27.77 12.23
C LEU A 118 -13.62 28.33 13.44
N ALA A 119 -13.45 29.61 13.70
CA ALA A 119 -14.15 30.29 14.79
C ALA A 119 -14.61 31.70 14.36
N GLY A 120 -15.74 32.15 14.94
CA GLY A 120 -16.27 33.49 14.79
C GLY A 120 -17.11 33.70 13.53
N LEU A 121 -17.53 32.65 12.83
CA LEU A 121 -18.42 32.75 11.67
C LEU A 121 -19.83 33.08 12.14
N LEU A 122 -20.45 34.11 11.54
CA LEU A 122 -21.84 34.51 11.86
C LEU A 122 -22.82 33.46 11.32
N PRO A 123 -23.90 33.15 12.07
CA PRO A 123 -24.93 32.23 11.62
C PRO A 123 -25.53 32.66 10.26
N GLY A 124 -25.68 31.70 9.36
CA GLY A 124 -26.25 31.95 8.03
C GLY A 124 -25.26 32.49 6.99
N THR A 125 -23.96 32.66 7.37
CA THR A 125 -22.90 33.00 6.43
C THR A 125 -22.01 31.78 6.13
N ALA A 126 -21.15 31.89 5.14
CA ALA A 126 -20.20 30.84 4.78
C ALA A 126 -18.87 31.42 4.33
N VAL A 127 -17.77 30.77 4.71
CA VAL A 127 -16.42 31.03 4.22
C VAL A 127 -15.98 29.87 3.33
N THR A 128 -15.29 30.15 2.22
CA THR A 128 -14.66 29.09 1.43
C THR A 128 -13.17 29.18 1.59
N LEU A 129 -12.57 28.10 2.08
CA LEU A 129 -11.12 27.94 2.14
C LEU A 129 -10.61 27.26 0.88
N SER A 130 -9.33 27.47 0.55
CA SER A 130 -8.64 26.73 -0.49
C SER A 130 -7.32 26.17 0.04
N ASN A 131 -6.96 24.97 -0.43
CA ASN A 131 -5.60 24.44 -0.35
C ASN A 131 -5.17 24.03 -1.76
N GLY A 132 -4.38 24.85 -2.41
CA GLY A 132 -4.15 24.73 -3.86
C GLY A 132 -5.43 24.85 -4.65
N SER A 133 -5.77 23.84 -5.43
CA SER A 133 -7.02 23.79 -6.22
C SER A 133 -8.22 23.21 -5.48
N VAL A 134 -8.05 22.69 -4.26
CA VAL A 134 -9.12 22.08 -3.47
C VAL A 134 -9.85 23.17 -2.70
N LEU A 135 -11.15 23.30 -2.91
CA LEU A 135 -12.04 24.24 -2.21
C LEU A 135 -12.82 23.53 -1.12
N LEU A 136 -12.98 24.19 0.03
CA LEU A 136 -13.71 23.69 1.17
C LEU A 136 -14.67 24.80 1.69
N PRO A 137 -15.96 24.73 1.36
CA PRO A 137 -16.95 25.62 1.94
C PRO A 137 -17.30 25.21 3.37
N LEU A 138 -17.34 26.18 4.29
CA LEU A 138 -17.68 25.99 5.70
C LEU A 138 -18.77 27.00 6.09
N ALA A 139 -19.83 26.52 6.73
CA ALA A 139 -21.02 27.32 7.12
C ALA A 139 -21.22 27.35 8.63
N VAL A 140 -20.37 26.69 9.41
CA VAL A 140 -20.45 26.63 10.87
C VAL A 140 -19.06 26.62 11.47
N ASP A 141 -18.91 27.15 12.67
CA ASP A 141 -17.69 27.05 13.47
C ASP A 141 -17.41 25.60 13.87
N GLY A 142 -16.14 25.28 14.04
CA GLY A 142 -15.72 23.94 14.45
C GLY A 142 -14.47 23.46 13.74
N THR A 143 -14.22 22.15 13.82
CA THR A 143 -13.10 21.51 13.15
C THR A 143 -13.42 21.28 11.67
N PHE A 144 -12.41 21.43 10.84
CA PHE A 144 -12.50 21.11 9.41
C PHE A 144 -11.29 20.29 8.95
N ALA A 145 -11.47 19.56 7.84
CA ALA A 145 -10.39 18.88 7.14
C ALA A 145 -10.62 18.96 5.63
N PHE A 146 -9.57 19.26 4.89
CA PHE A 146 -9.59 19.14 3.45
C PHE A 146 -9.67 17.67 3.04
N PRO A 147 -10.42 17.35 1.98
CA PRO A 147 -10.47 15.99 1.46
C PRO A 147 -9.12 15.55 0.91
N GLY A 148 -8.80 14.27 1.09
CA GLY A 148 -7.55 13.67 0.65
C GLY A 148 -6.43 13.70 1.69
N LEU A 149 -5.43 12.89 1.41
CA LEU A 149 -4.22 12.77 2.21
C LEU A 149 -3.06 13.42 1.45
N MET A 150 -2.20 14.12 2.16
CA MET A 150 -0.96 14.68 1.61
C MET A 150 0.24 13.92 2.14
N VAL A 151 1.17 13.62 1.26
CA VAL A 151 2.42 12.94 1.63
C VAL A 151 3.31 13.87 2.44
N ALA A 152 3.98 13.32 3.45
CA ALA A 152 4.96 14.06 4.24
C ALA A 152 6.06 14.67 3.34
N GLY A 153 6.43 15.92 3.64
CA GLY A 153 7.36 16.69 2.82
C GLY A 153 6.69 17.55 1.74
N MET A 154 5.40 17.34 1.43
CA MET A 154 4.67 18.18 0.47
C MET A 154 4.27 19.53 1.10
N PRO A 155 4.36 20.64 0.37
CA PRO A 155 3.89 21.94 0.84
C PRO A 155 2.37 22.00 0.86
N TYR A 156 1.82 22.73 1.84
CA TYR A 156 0.41 23.12 1.86
C TYR A 156 0.27 24.66 1.95
N ALA A 157 -0.83 25.18 1.42
CA ALA A 157 -1.14 26.61 1.46
C ALA A 157 -2.66 26.81 1.58
N VAL A 158 -3.13 26.93 2.82
CA VAL A 158 -4.55 27.20 3.11
C VAL A 158 -4.77 28.71 3.13
N THR A 159 -5.70 29.17 2.32
CA THR A 159 -6.10 30.58 2.22
C THR A 159 -7.62 30.70 2.21
N VAL A 160 -8.13 31.91 2.45
CA VAL A 160 -9.56 32.22 2.24
C VAL A 160 -9.79 32.52 0.77
N ALA A 161 -10.52 31.65 0.09
CA ALA A 161 -10.91 31.83 -1.32
C ALA A 161 -12.11 32.76 -1.47
N THR A 162 -13.08 32.67 -0.53
CA THR A 162 -14.26 33.54 -0.53
C THR A 162 -14.58 33.94 0.90
N GLN A 163 -14.63 35.24 1.17
CA GLN A 163 -15.02 35.79 2.47
C GLN A 163 -16.52 35.68 2.69
N PRO A 164 -16.97 35.52 3.95
CA PRO A 164 -18.38 35.59 4.30
C PRO A 164 -18.88 37.02 4.21
N LEU A 165 -20.20 37.18 4.01
CA LEU A 165 -20.81 38.51 3.94
C LEU A 165 -20.70 39.24 5.29
N GLY A 166 -20.17 40.47 5.27
CA GLY A 166 -20.03 41.33 6.45
C GLY A 166 -18.97 40.89 7.45
N GLN A 167 -18.07 39.98 7.06
CA GLN A 167 -16.97 39.52 7.89
C GLN A 167 -15.66 39.41 7.09
N THR A 168 -14.55 39.50 7.81
CA THR A 168 -13.22 39.19 7.31
C THR A 168 -12.67 38.01 8.10
N CYS A 169 -12.33 36.92 7.41
CA CYS A 169 -11.67 35.75 7.99
C CYS A 169 -10.18 35.78 7.66
N THR A 170 -9.36 35.49 8.66
CA THR A 170 -7.90 35.38 8.54
C THR A 170 -7.45 33.96 8.84
N VAL A 171 -6.36 33.53 8.19
CA VAL A 171 -5.77 32.19 8.37
C VAL A 171 -4.45 32.32 9.09
N THR A 172 -4.28 31.58 10.17
CA THR A 172 -3.02 31.42 10.89
C THR A 172 -2.51 30.00 10.69
N ASN A 173 -1.19 29.83 10.56
CA ASN A 173 -0.53 28.54 10.22
C ASN A 173 -1.06 27.92 8.90
N GLY A 174 -1.51 28.78 7.97
CA GLY A 174 -2.08 28.33 6.71
C GLY A 174 -1.04 27.79 5.72
N VAL A 175 0.25 28.09 5.90
CA VAL A 175 1.31 27.68 4.96
C VAL A 175 2.39 26.90 5.71
N GLY A 176 2.86 25.83 5.09
CA GLY A 176 3.90 25.00 5.67
C GLY A 176 4.18 23.75 4.86
N THR A 177 4.82 22.80 5.50
CA THR A 177 5.15 21.49 4.94
C THR A 177 4.51 20.41 5.78
N VAL A 178 3.93 19.41 5.13
CA VAL A 178 3.28 18.27 5.79
C VAL A 178 4.32 17.49 6.59
N THR A 179 4.07 17.30 7.89
CA THR A 179 4.92 16.52 8.78
C THR A 179 4.32 15.13 9.00
N ALA A 180 5.16 14.11 8.95
CA ALA A 180 4.75 12.74 9.18
C ALA A 180 4.06 12.55 10.54
N GLY A 181 2.90 11.90 10.55
CA GLY A 181 2.21 11.48 11.77
C GLY A 181 1.56 12.61 12.60
N THR A 182 1.65 13.86 12.19
CA THR A 182 1.00 15.00 12.87
C THR A 182 -0.05 15.63 12.00
N PRO A 183 -1.32 15.70 12.43
CA PRO A 183 -2.34 16.49 11.75
C PRO A 183 -1.91 17.97 11.70
N ILE A 184 -2.11 18.59 10.55
CA ILE A 184 -1.80 20.02 10.39
C ILE A 184 -2.98 20.80 10.98
N ALA A 185 -2.66 21.66 11.95
CA ALA A 185 -3.62 22.48 12.66
C ALA A 185 -3.61 23.93 12.14
N VAL A 186 -4.47 24.22 11.14
CA VAL A 186 -4.72 25.58 10.65
C VAL A 186 -5.77 26.25 11.54
N ALA A 187 -5.57 27.50 11.89
CA ALA A 187 -6.59 28.29 12.58
C ALA A 187 -7.18 29.33 11.64
N VAL A 188 -8.50 29.37 11.54
CA VAL A 188 -9.26 30.38 10.79
C VAL A 188 -10.13 31.14 11.77
N THR A 189 -9.98 32.47 11.80
CA THR A 189 -10.77 33.34 12.67
C THR A 189 -11.47 34.39 11.84
N CYS A 190 -12.80 34.50 12.01
CA CYS A 190 -13.64 35.49 11.35
C CYS A 190 -14.06 36.58 12.33
N SER A 191 -14.04 37.82 11.88
CA SER A 191 -14.50 39.01 12.64
C SER A 191 -15.35 39.93 11.76
N PRO A 192 -16.25 40.73 12.35
CA PRO A 192 -16.99 41.73 11.57
C PRO A 192 -16.03 42.66 10.81
N SER A 193 -16.40 43.02 9.55
CA SER A 193 -15.67 43.94 8.70
C SER A 193 -16.13 45.39 8.86
#